data_62a21cf7c56962ba75c14e6bad9d3476
#
_entry.id   62a21cf7c56962ba75c14e6bad9d3476
#
_cell.length_a   1.000
_cell.length_b   1.000
_cell.length_c   1.000
_cell.angle_alpha   90.00
_cell.angle_beta   90.00
_cell.angle_gamma   90.00
#
_symmetry.space_group_name_H-M   'P 1'
#
loop_
_entity.id
_entity.type
_entity.pdbx_description
1 polymer ?
#
loop_
_entity_poly.entity_id
_entity_poly.type
_entity_poly.pdbx_seq_one_letter_code
_entity_poly.pdbx_strand_id
1 'polypeptide(L)'
;MRFFSYNEERNDTIFFKQPMQFNKLTPHEDLAYCLGGALYMPATRRGLAQEVLMKKHPYLTSMIIDLEDAVGDEELEEAFHILIGNMREFQGFIDDGILTIDDLPLIFVRVRNPEQLAEVIEALGDTQAVLTGYVFPKFGQTNGKAFFEQIVAQNELGYTLYGMPILESDDVIFKERRFDSLLAIREILIEYYDYVLNVRIGT
;
A
#
# COMPACT_ATOMS: atom_id res chain seq x y z
N MET A 1 -6.70 -4.74 12.94
CA MET A 1 -7.52 -3.49 12.77
C MET A 1 -9.01 -3.79 12.67
N ARG A 2 -9.89 -2.80 12.92
CA ARG A 2 -11.34 -2.91 12.78
C ARG A 2 -11.95 -1.52 12.54
N PHE A 3 -12.85 -1.40 11.55
CA PHE A 3 -13.63 -0.16 11.38
C PHE A 3 -14.58 0.06 12.54
N PHE A 4 -14.88 1.33 12.82
CA PHE A 4 -15.83 1.76 13.86
C PHE A 4 -15.51 1.26 15.28
N SER A 5 -14.23 0.94 15.57
CA SER A 5 -13.79 0.56 16.92
C SER A 5 -14.07 1.61 17.99
N TYR A 6 -14.21 2.88 17.59
CA TYR A 6 -14.59 3.99 18.48
C TYR A 6 -16.08 3.98 18.89
N ASN A 7 -16.89 3.10 18.34
CA ASN A 7 -18.34 3.08 18.52
C ASN A 7 -18.87 1.66 18.82
N GLU A 8 -18.06 0.83 19.48
CA GLU A 8 -18.38 -0.60 19.72
C GLU A 8 -19.73 -0.82 20.41
N GLU A 9 -20.08 0.02 21.40
CA GLU A 9 -21.37 -0.08 22.12
C GLU A 9 -22.61 0.11 21.22
N ARG A 10 -22.44 0.80 20.09
CA ARG A 10 -23.52 1.06 19.14
C ARG A 10 -23.51 0.19 17.90
N ASN A 11 -22.42 -0.53 17.68
CA ASN A 11 -22.26 -1.33 16.46
C ASN A 11 -23.41 -2.33 16.29
N ASP A 12 -23.89 -2.96 17.37
CA ASP A 12 -25.00 -3.89 17.36
C ASP A 12 -26.33 -3.26 16.94
N THR A 13 -26.49 -1.96 17.10
CA THR A 13 -27.71 -1.22 16.73
C THR A 13 -27.61 -0.58 15.35
N ILE A 14 -26.40 -0.35 14.82
CA ILE A 14 -26.13 0.34 13.56
C ILE A 14 -25.96 -0.63 12.42
N PHE A 15 -25.27 -1.77 12.67
CA PHE A 15 -24.89 -2.70 11.61
C PHE A 15 -25.67 -4.00 11.70
N PHE A 16 -26.27 -4.42 10.58
CA PHE A 16 -26.86 -5.74 10.44
C PHE A 16 -25.82 -6.86 10.55
N LYS A 17 -24.62 -6.65 9.94
CA LYS A 17 -23.45 -7.49 10.08
C LYS A 17 -22.32 -6.66 10.70
N GLN A 18 -21.77 -7.12 11.81
CA GLN A 18 -20.71 -6.41 12.51
C GLN A 18 -19.49 -6.19 11.65
N PRO A 19 -18.80 -5.03 11.78
CA PRO A 19 -17.51 -4.81 11.15
C PRO A 19 -16.51 -5.90 11.57
N MET A 20 -15.89 -6.54 10.58
CA MET A 20 -14.89 -7.58 10.82
C MET A 20 -13.55 -6.99 11.28
N GLN A 21 -12.78 -7.79 12.00
CA GLN A 21 -11.36 -7.51 12.20
C GLN A 21 -10.58 -7.89 10.95
N PHE A 22 -9.53 -7.17 10.64
CA PHE A 22 -8.68 -7.42 9.49
C PHE A 22 -7.23 -7.04 9.75
N ASN A 23 -6.35 -7.65 9.00
CA ASN A 23 -4.92 -7.34 8.89
C ASN A 23 -4.47 -7.61 7.45
N LYS A 24 -3.19 -7.47 7.15
CA LYS A 24 -2.64 -7.71 5.80
C LYS A 24 -2.83 -9.14 5.26
N LEU A 25 -3.10 -10.13 6.13
CA LEU A 25 -3.33 -11.53 5.77
C LEU A 25 -4.82 -11.85 5.59
N THR A 26 -5.70 -10.87 5.73
CA THR A 26 -7.12 -11.03 5.41
C THR A 26 -7.26 -11.44 3.93
N PRO A 27 -8.17 -12.38 3.60
CA PRO A 27 -8.38 -12.78 2.20
C PRO A 27 -8.54 -11.59 1.26
N HIS A 28 -7.93 -11.68 0.09
CA HIS A 28 -7.86 -10.61 -0.91
C HIS A 28 -9.20 -9.93 -1.19
N GLU A 29 -10.26 -10.74 -1.38
CA GLU A 29 -11.61 -10.27 -1.68
C GLU A 29 -12.19 -9.36 -0.57
N ASP A 30 -11.90 -9.67 0.70
CA ASP A 30 -12.33 -8.86 1.84
C ASP A 30 -11.38 -7.69 2.07
N LEU A 31 -10.05 -7.90 1.90
CA LEU A 31 -9.02 -6.90 2.14
C LEU A 31 -9.18 -5.67 1.25
N ALA A 32 -9.65 -5.86 0.00
CA ALA A 32 -9.92 -4.77 -0.94
C ALA A 32 -10.89 -3.71 -0.39
N TYR A 33 -11.80 -4.10 0.52
CA TYR A 33 -12.75 -3.20 1.19
C TYR A 33 -12.23 -2.64 2.52
N CYS A 34 -11.06 -3.08 2.99
CA CYS A 34 -10.52 -2.70 4.29
C CYS A 34 -9.58 -1.48 4.27
N LEU A 35 -9.34 -0.88 3.12
CA LEU A 35 -8.41 0.24 2.98
C LEU A 35 -8.84 1.49 3.75
N GLY A 36 -10.12 1.83 3.72
CA GLY A 36 -10.65 3.06 4.31
C GLY A 36 -10.04 4.32 3.67
N GLY A 37 -9.88 5.37 4.47
CA GLY A 37 -9.16 6.59 4.09
C GLY A 37 -7.66 6.40 4.29
N ALA A 38 -6.91 6.14 3.23
CA ALA A 38 -5.47 5.96 3.31
C ALA A 38 -4.75 7.29 3.59
N LEU A 39 -3.93 7.33 4.64
CA LEU A 39 -3.14 8.51 4.99
C LEU A 39 -1.80 8.47 4.25
N TYR A 40 -1.57 9.45 3.38
CA TYR A 40 -0.27 9.67 2.75
C TYR A 40 0.70 10.34 3.70
N MET A 41 1.90 9.82 3.80
CA MET A 41 3.00 10.35 4.61
C MET A 41 4.27 10.40 3.77
N PRO A 42 5.00 11.52 3.74
CA PRO A 42 6.26 11.57 3.00
C PRO A 42 7.26 10.56 3.59
N ALA A 43 8.04 9.91 2.73
CA ALA A 43 9.02 8.92 3.17
C ALA A 43 10.17 9.54 4.00
N THR A 44 10.30 10.87 3.99
CA THR A 44 11.19 11.62 4.88
C THR A 44 10.73 11.64 6.35
N ARG A 45 9.51 11.14 6.65
CA ARG A 45 8.98 11.11 8.01
C ARG A 45 9.62 9.97 8.80
N ARG A 46 10.24 10.33 9.92
CA ARG A 46 10.87 9.38 10.86
C ARG A 46 9.88 8.94 11.94
N GLY A 47 10.11 7.77 12.54
CA GLY A 47 9.41 7.30 13.73
C GLY A 47 7.97 6.85 13.47
N LEU A 48 7.65 6.37 12.27
CA LEU A 48 6.32 5.87 11.92
C LEU A 48 5.91 4.69 12.81
N ALA A 49 6.84 3.78 13.11
CA ALA A 49 6.58 2.63 13.98
C ALA A 49 6.24 3.08 15.41
N GLN A 50 6.92 4.11 15.93
CA GLN A 50 6.61 4.70 17.23
C GLN A 50 5.23 5.36 17.23
N GLU A 51 4.86 6.06 16.17
CA GLU A 51 3.52 6.67 16.06
C GLU A 51 2.41 5.62 16.07
N VAL A 52 2.61 4.48 15.41
CA VAL A 52 1.68 3.35 15.45
C VAL A 52 1.61 2.76 16.86
N LEU A 53 2.76 2.50 17.49
CA LEU A 53 2.83 1.97 18.86
C LEU A 53 2.10 2.88 19.85
N MET A 54 2.30 4.21 19.75
CA MET A 54 1.62 5.21 20.61
C MET A 54 0.17 5.44 20.24
N LYS A 55 -0.35 4.76 19.21
CA LYS A 55 -1.71 4.97 18.68
C LYS A 55 -2.01 6.44 18.35
N LYS A 56 -1.03 7.16 17.80
CA LYS A 56 -1.19 8.59 17.45
C LYS A 56 -2.35 8.82 16.49
N HIS A 57 -2.61 7.85 15.62
CA HIS A 57 -3.74 7.83 14.69
C HIS A 57 -4.62 6.60 14.96
N PRO A 58 -5.44 6.60 16.01
CA PRO A 58 -6.07 5.38 16.55
C PRO A 58 -7.10 4.75 15.59
N TYR A 59 -7.55 5.48 14.58
CA TYR A 59 -8.54 5.01 13.60
C TYR A 59 -7.97 4.85 12.20
N LEU A 60 -6.65 4.94 12.06
CA LEU A 60 -5.96 4.77 10.80
C LEU A 60 -5.99 3.29 10.41
N THR A 61 -6.64 2.98 9.30
CA THR A 61 -6.72 1.62 8.77
C THR A 61 -5.66 1.34 7.72
N SER A 62 -5.22 2.35 6.98
CA SER A 62 -4.14 2.22 6.01
C SER A 62 -3.28 3.48 5.91
N MET A 63 -1.99 3.30 5.64
CA MET A 63 -1.04 4.37 5.38
C MET A 63 -0.25 4.10 4.11
N ILE A 64 0.12 5.17 3.43
CA ILE A 64 0.97 5.13 2.23
C ILE A 64 2.20 5.98 2.50
N ILE A 65 3.36 5.33 2.55
CA ILE A 65 4.66 6.01 2.64
C ILE A 65 5.06 6.41 1.23
N ASP A 66 5.21 7.69 1.02
CA ASP A 66 5.29 8.27 -0.31
C ASP A 66 6.72 8.64 -0.69
N LEU A 67 7.24 8.03 -1.76
CA LEU A 67 8.52 8.35 -2.41
C LEU A 67 8.35 9.17 -3.69
N GLU A 68 7.12 9.52 -4.06
CA GLU A 68 6.84 10.24 -5.31
C GLU A 68 6.58 11.73 -5.05
N ASP A 69 5.34 12.19 -5.10
CA ASP A 69 4.99 13.63 -5.07
C ASP A 69 5.36 14.34 -3.76
N ALA A 70 5.41 13.60 -2.63
CA ALA A 70 5.72 14.17 -1.33
C ALA A 70 7.23 14.30 -1.04
N VAL A 71 8.09 13.88 -1.98
CA VAL A 71 9.55 13.88 -1.81
C VAL A 71 10.21 14.51 -3.04
N GLY A 72 10.98 15.57 -2.84
CA GLY A 72 11.80 16.19 -3.89
C GLY A 72 12.97 15.29 -4.33
N ASP A 73 13.48 15.53 -5.54
CA ASP A 73 14.60 14.72 -6.07
C ASP A 73 15.86 14.83 -5.21
N GLU A 74 16.10 15.98 -4.60
CA GLU A 74 17.27 16.22 -3.71
C GLU A 74 17.15 15.46 -2.36
N GLU A 75 15.92 15.11 -1.95
CA GLU A 75 15.64 14.42 -0.68
C GLU A 75 15.45 12.91 -0.87
N LEU A 76 15.48 12.41 -2.10
CA LEU A 76 15.11 11.03 -2.42
C LEU A 76 16.02 10.00 -1.72
N GLU A 77 17.33 10.24 -1.70
CA GLU A 77 18.29 9.34 -1.05
C GLU A 77 18.05 9.29 0.46
N GLU A 78 17.82 10.43 1.10
CA GLU A 78 17.49 10.49 2.53
C GLU A 78 16.15 9.80 2.81
N ALA A 79 15.12 10.07 2.01
CA ALA A 79 13.80 9.46 2.11
C ALA A 79 13.89 7.92 2.03
N PHE A 80 14.72 7.42 1.12
CA PHE A 80 14.96 5.99 0.94
C PHE A 80 15.59 5.36 2.21
N HIS A 81 16.61 5.99 2.77
CA HIS A 81 17.21 5.54 4.01
C HIS A 81 16.24 5.57 5.20
N ILE A 82 15.38 6.59 5.28
CA ILE A 82 14.37 6.71 6.33
C ILE A 82 13.29 5.64 6.17
N LEU A 83 12.83 5.36 4.95
CA LEU A 83 11.89 4.27 4.68
C LEU A 83 12.43 2.94 5.20
N ILE A 84 13.67 2.59 4.84
CA ILE A 84 14.31 1.35 5.31
C ILE A 84 14.40 1.33 6.85
N GLY A 85 14.76 2.45 7.46
CA GLY A 85 14.81 2.59 8.91
C GLY A 85 13.47 2.35 9.59
N ASN A 86 12.39 2.94 9.06
CA ASN A 86 11.03 2.72 9.56
C ASN A 86 10.59 1.25 9.42
N MET A 87 10.88 0.59 8.29
CA MET A 87 10.50 -0.83 8.10
C MET A 87 11.26 -1.75 9.04
N ARG A 88 12.54 -1.49 9.27
CA ARG A 88 13.34 -2.23 10.27
C ARG A 88 12.81 -2.03 11.69
N GLU A 89 12.36 -0.84 12.02
CA GLU A 89 11.78 -0.55 13.35
C GLU A 89 10.45 -1.29 13.54
N PHE A 90 9.57 -1.30 12.53
CA PHE A 90 8.35 -2.11 12.56
C PHE A 90 8.65 -3.59 12.74
N GLN A 91 9.60 -4.13 11.96
CA GLN A 91 9.99 -5.53 12.07
C GLN A 91 10.56 -5.83 13.47
N GLY A 92 11.42 -4.95 14.00
CA GLY A 92 11.95 -5.09 15.35
C GLY A 92 10.87 -5.13 16.42
N PHE A 93 9.85 -4.28 16.34
CA PHE A 93 8.72 -4.34 17.29
C PHE A 93 7.90 -5.61 17.17
N ILE A 94 7.79 -6.20 15.99
CA ILE A 94 7.11 -7.48 15.78
C ILE A 94 7.96 -8.62 16.37
N ASP A 95 9.26 -8.64 16.10
CA ASP A 95 10.19 -9.68 16.55
C ASP A 95 10.31 -9.70 18.10
N ASP A 96 10.27 -8.51 18.70
CA ASP A 96 10.28 -8.32 20.16
C ASP A 96 8.91 -8.59 20.82
N GLY A 97 7.87 -8.86 20.03
CA GLY A 97 6.50 -9.09 20.51
C GLY A 97 5.83 -7.83 21.11
N ILE A 98 6.36 -6.63 20.80
CA ILE A 98 5.80 -5.33 21.23
C ILE A 98 4.56 -5.00 20.39
N LEU A 99 4.59 -5.29 19.09
CA LEU A 99 3.47 -5.20 18.17
C LEU A 99 3.21 -6.55 17.53
N THR A 100 1.98 -6.76 17.11
CA THR A 100 1.57 -7.87 16.27
C THR A 100 1.07 -7.33 14.93
N ILE A 101 0.93 -8.22 13.94
CA ILE A 101 0.37 -7.84 12.64
C ILE A 101 -1.06 -7.27 12.74
N ASP A 102 -1.81 -7.63 13.79
CA ASP A 102 -3.15 -7.12 14.06
C ASP A 102 -3.15 -5.66 14.58
N ASP A 103 -2.02 -5.21 15.12
CA ASP A 103 -1.86 -3.84 15.62
C ASP A 103 -1.48 -2.86 14.50
N LEU A 104 -0.98 -3.37 13.38
CA LEU A 104 -0.53 -2.53 12.27
C LEU A 104 -1.68 -2.08 11.39
N PRO A 105 -1.67 -0.83 10.88
CA PRO A 105 -2.47 -0.46 9.72
C PRO A 105 -1.98 -1.23 8.48
N LEU A 106 -2.76 -1.25 7.42
CA LEU A 106 -2.30 -1.70 6.11
C LEU A 106 -1.25 -0.72 5.58
N ILE A 107 -0.01 -1.16 5.43
CA ILE A 107 1.12 -0.29 5.07
C ILE A 107 1.48 -0.50 3.61
N PHE A 108 1.56 0.60 2.87
CA PHE A 108 1.94 0.62 1.45
C PHE A 108 3.08 1.60 1.23
N VAL A 109 3.86 1.37 0.18
CA VAL A 109 4.85 2.32 -0.33
C VAL A 109 4.44 2.78 -1.72
N ARG A 110 4.31 4.09 -1.95
CA ARG A 110 4.16 4.65 -3.29
C ARG A 110 5.54 4.91 -3.87
N VAL A 111 5.84 4.22 -4.95
CA VAL A 111 7.08 4.36 -5.72
C VAL A 111 6.84 5.24 -6.95
N ARG A 112 7.89 5.69 -7.65
CA ARG A 112 7.79 6.55 -8.85
C ARG A 112 7.58 5.75 -10.14
N ASN A 113 8.26 4.61 -10.26
CA ASN A 113 8.30 3.79 -11.46
C ASN A 113 8.72 2.35 -11.13
N PRO A 114 8.70 1.40 -12.09
CA PRO A 114 9.10 0.02 -11.86
C PRO A 114 10.56 -0.15 -11.44
N GLU A 115 11.46 0.71 -11.91
CA GLU A 115 12.89 0.69 -11.57
C GLU A 115 13.08 0.99 -10.09
N GLN A 116 12.44 2.04 -9.58
CA GLN A 116 12.47 2.36 -8.15
C GLN A 116 11.80 1.28 -7.29
N LEU A 117 10.75 0.61 -7.81
CA LEU A 117 10.14 -0.53 -7.12
C LEU A 117 11.18 -1.64 -6.89
N ALA A 118 11.99 -1.97 -7.91
CA ALA A 118 13.05 -2.97 -7.78
C ALA A 118 14.08 -2.57 -6.72
N GLU A 119 14.52 -1.31 -6.74
CA GLU A 119 15.45 -0.77 -5.75
C GLU A 119 14.90 -0.84 -4.32
N VAL A 120 13.61 -0.48 -4.14
CA VAL A 120 12.93 -0.54 -2.83
C VAL A 120 12.82 -1.99 -2.34
N ILE A 121 12.41 -2.92 -3.19
CA ILE A 121 12.30 -4.34 -2.86
C ILE A 121 13.66 -4.89 -2.42
N GLU A 122 14.72 -4.63 -3.19
CA GLU A 122 16.08 -5.07 -2.87
C GLU A 122 16.55 -4.50 -1.53
N ALA A 123 16.35 -3.21 -1.30
CA ALA A 123 16.80 -2.53 -0.09
C ALA A 123 16.03 -2.92 1.18
N LEU A 124 14.74 -3.23 1.05
CA LEU A 124 13.92 -3.68 2.17
C LEU A 124 14.22 -5.14 2.54
N GLY A 125 14.55 -5.99 1.56
CA GLY A 125 14.76 -7.42 1.81
C GLY A 125 13.59 -8.01 2.62
N ASP A 126 13.89 -8.75 3.68
CA ASP A 126 12.89 -9.43 4.49
C ASP A 126 11.93 -8.46 5.22
N THR A 127 12.33 -7.22 5.46
CA THR A 127 11.47 -6.24 6.15
C THR A 127 10.25 -5.82 5.31
N GLN A 128 10.22 -6.12 4.01
CA GLN A 128 9.03 -5.94 3.18
C GLN A 128 7.84 -6.80 3.65
N ALA A 129 8.09 -7.84 4.46
CA ALA A 129 7.04 -8.65 5.08
C ALA A 129 6.06 -7.82 5.94
N VAL A 130 6.46 -6.64 6.40
CA VAL A 130 5.59 -5.69 7.12
C VAL A 130 4.57 -5.04 6.18
N LEU A 131 4.91 -4.85 4.91
CA LEU A 131 4.07 -4.17 3.92
C LEU A 131 2.86 -5.02 3.53
N THR A 132 1.76 -4.34 3.21
CA THR A 132 0.62 -4.92 2.49
C THR A 132 0.83 -4.85 0.97
N GLY A 133 1.60 -3.90 0.49
CA GLY A 133 1.92 -3.79 -0.93
C GLY A 133 2.48 -2.43 -1.36
N TYR A 134 2.32 -2.14 -2.64
CA TYR A 134 2.85 -0.95 -3.27
C TYR A 134 1.79 -0.19 -4.06
N VAL A 135 1.97 1.12 -4.19
CA VAL A 135 1.11 2.01 -4.99
C VAL A 135 1.87 2.42 -6.25
N PHE A 136 1.22 2.26 -7.39
CA PHE A 136 1.79 2.49 -8.72
C PHE A 136 1.22 3.75 -9.35
N PRO A 137 1.92 4.90 -9.27
CA PRO A 137 1.48 6.14 -9.89
C PRO A 137 1.56 6.06 -11.41
N LYS A 138 0.79 6.89 -12.08
CA LYS A 138 0.82 7.03 -13.54
C LYS A 138 0.75 5.68 -14.28
N PHE A 139 -0.04 4.75 -13.70
CA PHE A 139 -0.18 3.40 -14.19
C PHE A 139 -0.78 3.39 -15.60
N GLY A 140 -0.16 2.65 -16.49
CA GLY A 140 -0.58 2.58 -17.88
C GLY A 140 -0.07 1.33 -18.59
N GLN A 141 -0.31 1.28 -19.90
CA GLN A 141 0.06 0.16 -20.74
C GLN A 141 1.58 -0.10 -20.77
N THR A 142 2.39 0.96 -20.66
CA THR A 142 3.84 0.87 -20.84
C THR A 142 4.60 0.38 -19.61
N ASN A 143 4.05 0.58 -18.41
CA ASN A 143 4.72 0.27 -17.14
C ASN A 143 3.96 -0.75 -16.28
N GLY A 144 2.67 -0.99 -16.58
CA GLY A 144 1.81 -1.79 -15.72
C GLY A 144 2.28 -3.22 -15.52
N LYS A 145 2.73 -3.90 -16.59
CA LYS A 145 3.26 -5.26 -16.47
C LYS A 145 4.54 -5.30 -15.65
N ALA A 146 5.47 -4.38 -15.88
CA ALA A 146 6.75 -4.33 -15.18
C ALA A 146 6.58 -4.11 -13.66
N PHE A 147 5.53 -3.42 -13.22
CA PHE A 147 5.17 -3.33 -11.81
C PHE A 147 4.70 -4.68 -11.26
N PHE A 148 3.72 -5.30 -11.93
CA PHE A 148 3.11 -6.53 -11.40
C PHE A 148 4.02 -7.74 -11.48
N GLU A 149 4.89 -7.87 -12.48
CA GLU A 149 5.88 -8.95 -12.57
C GLU A 149 6.76 -9.00 -11.32
N GLN A 150 7.13 -7.84 -10.77
CA GLN A 150 7.90 -7.77 -9.51
C GLN A 150 7.06 -8.20 -8.30
N ILE A 151 5.78 -7.82 -8.23
CA ILE A 151 4.88 -8.27 -7.17
C ILE A 151 4.69 -9.78 -7.21
N VAL A 152 4.48 -10.35 -8.40
CA VAL A 152 4.40 -11.81 -8.60
C VAL A 152 5.65 -12.48 -8.09
N ALA A 153 6.84 -12.00 -8.49
CA ALA A 153 8.12 -12.58 -8.09
C ALA A 153 8.28 -12.59 -6.56
N GLN A 154 7.84 -11.53 -5.86
CA GLN A 154 7.90 -11.49 -4.39
C GLN A 154 6.89 -12.47 -3.75
N ASN A 155 5.70 -12.60 -4.33
CA ASN A 155 4.71 -13.56 -3.82
C ASN A 155 5.16 -15.02 -4.04
N GLU A 156 5.87 -15.32 -5.12
CA GLU A 156 6.51 -16.63 -5.35
C GLU A 156 7.60 -16.95 -4.32
N LEU A 157 8.23 -15.94 -3.73
CA LEU A 157 9.17 -16.08 -2.61
C LEU A 157 8.47 -16.26 -1.25
N GLY A 158 7.12 -16.21 -1.21
CA GLY A 158 6.33 -16.44 -0.01
C GLY A 158 5.86 -15.18 0.72
N TYR A 159 6.08 -14.00 0.16
CA TYR A 159 5.47 -12.78 0.68
C TYR A 159 3.99 -12.70 0.27
N THR A 160 3.21 -11.88 0.98
CA THR A 160 1.83 -11.51 0.60
C THR A 160 1.82 -10.01 0.33
N LEU A 161 1.97 -9.63 -0.94
CA LEU A 161 2.08 -8.26 -1.39
C LEU A 161 1.12 -7.99 -2.55
N TYR A 162 0.54 -6.80 -2.55
CA TYR A 162 -0.42 -6.35 -3.55
C TYR A 162 0.04 -5.06 -4.24
N GLY A 163 -0.50 -4.81 -5.43
CA GLY A 163 -0.36 -3.55 -6.16
C GLY A 163 -1.64 -2.73 -6.12
N MET A 164 -1.51 -1.41 -6.01
CA MET A 164 -2.59 -0.45 -6.14
C MET A 164 -2.28 0.55 -7.25
N PRO A 165 -2.69 0.28 -8.50
CA PRO A 165 -2.55 1.23 -9.62
C PRO A 165 -3.31 2.53 -9.39
N ILE A 166 -2.71 3.67 -9.80
CA ILE A 166 -3.37 4.98 -9.87
C ILE A 166 -3.54 5.35 -11.34
N LEU A 167 -4.78 5.54 -11.77
CA LEU A 167 -5.14 5.99 -13.11
C LEU A 167 -5.16 7.52 -13.13
N GLU A 168 -4.07 8.14 -13.57
CA GLU A 168 -3.86 9.60 -13.54
C GLU A 168 -3.01 10.11 -14.71
N SER A 169 -2.64 9.22 -15.65
CA SER A 169 -1.88 9.60 -16.83
C SER A 169 -2.71 10.39 -17.84
N ASP A 170 -2.04 11.20 -18.66
CA ASP A 170 -2.66 11.94 -19.77
C ASP A 170 -3.53 11.07 -20.66
N ASP A 171 -3.11 9.81 -20.88
CA ASP A 171 -3.83 8.85 -21.72
C ASP A 171 -5.19 8.43 -21.12
N VAL A 172 -5.34 8.54 -19.80
CA VAL A 172 -6.60 8.28 -19.10
C VAL A 172 -7.43 9.56 -18.96
N ILE A 173 -6.77 10.71 -18.81
CA ILE A 173 -7.44 12.00 -18.62
C ILE A 173 -8.06 12.50 -19.93
N PHE A 174 -7.33 12.47 -21.06
CA PHE A 174 -7.80 12.97 -22.34
C PHE A 174 -8.77 12.01 -23.01
N LYS A 175 -9.95 12.54 -23.36
CA LYS A 175 -11.08 11.78 -23.94
C LYS A 175 -10.68 11.00 -25.20
N GLU A 176 -9.83 11.59 -26.04
CA GLU A 176 -9.42 11.07 -27.34
C GLU A 176 -8.65 9.75 -27.25
N ARG A 177 -7.96 9.51 -26.12
CA ARG A 177 -7.13 8.31 -25.90
C ARG A 177 -7.66 7.39 -24.81
N ARG A 178 -8.53 7.92 -23.95
CA ARG A 178 -9.00 7.27 -22.73
C ARG A 178 -9.55 5.86 -22.97
N PHE A 179 -10.37 5.67 -23.99
CA PHE A 179 -11.06 4.40 -24.21
C PHE A 179 -10.06 3.28 -24.49
N ASP A 180 -9.15 3.48 -25.43
CA ASP A 180 -8.15 2.49 -25.81
C ASP A 180 -7.17 2.22 -24.68
N SER A 181 -6.76 3.28 -23.97
CA SER A 181 -5.87 3.18 -22.80
C SER A 181 -6.51 2.37 -21.66
N LEU A 182 -7.79 2.63 -21.34
CA LEU A 182 -8.51 1.86 -20.31
C LEU A 182 -8.72 0.40 -20.70
N LEU A 183 -8.93 0.09 -21.99
CA LEU A 183 -9.00 -1.30 -22.44
C LEU A 183 -7.64 -2.01 -22.26
N ALA A 184 -6.55 -1.37 -22.65
CA ALA A 184 -5.22 -1.94 -22.48
C ALA A 184 -4.86 -2.14 -20.99
N ILE A 185 -5.17 -1.17 -20.14
CA ILE A 185 -4.99 -1.28 -18.69
C ILE A 185 -5.84 -2.42 -18.13
N ARG A 186 -7.10 -2.56 -18.57
CA ARG A 186 -7.98 -3.64 -18.13
C ARG A 186 -7.40 -5.02 -18.42
N GLU A 187 -6.79 -5.24 -19.58
CA GLU A 187 -6.14 -6.52 -19.92
C GLU A 187 -5.01 -6.85 -18.93
N ILE A 188 -4.19 -5.86 -18.56
CA ILE A 188 -3.15 -6.04 -17.55
C ILE A 188 -3.77 -6.37 -16.18
N LEU A 189 -4.80 -5.64 -15.76
CA LEU A 189 -5.45 -5.86 -14.47
C LEU A 189 -6.14 -7.23 -14.38
N ILE A 190 -6.63 -7.77 -15.48
CA ILE A 190 -7.18 -9.14 -15.54
C ILE A 190 -6.06 -10.17 -15.45
N GLU A 191 -4.95 -9.98 -16.16
CA GLU A 191 -3.79 -10.87 -16.13
C GLU A 191 -3.21 -11.01 -14.71
N TYR A 192 -3.19 -9.91 -13.95
CA TYR A 192 -2.63 -9.86 -12.59
C TYR A 192 -3.69 -9.73 -11.48
N TYR A 193 -4.92 -10.18 -11.73
CA TYR A 193 -6.08 -9.96 -10.86
C TYR A 193 -5.83 -10.31 -9.39
N ASP A 194 -5.17 -11.42 -9.11
CA ASP A 194 -4.90 -11.89 -7.74
C ASP A 194 -3.93 -11.00 -6.96
N TYR A 195 -3.23 -10.11 -7.66
CA TYR A 195 -2.25 -9.18 -7.10
C TYR A 195 -2.73 -7.73 -7.08
N VAL A 196 -3.88 -7.44 -7.67
CA VAL A 196 -4.49 -6.09 -7.70
C VAL A 196 -5.40 -5.94 -6.50
N LEU A 197 -4.97 -5.16 -5.49
CA LEU A 197 -5.83 -4.95 -4.33
C LEU A 197 -6.95 -3.93 -4.60
N ASN A 198 -6.62 -2.84 -5.26
CA ASN A 198 -7.56 -1.75 -5.53
C ASN A 198 -7.04 -0.92 -6.72
N VAL A 199 -7.95 -0.32 -7.48
CA VAL A 199 -7.61 0.65 -8.54
C VAL A 199 -8.00 2.04 -8.06
N ARG A 200 -7.07 2.96 -8.08
CA ARG A 200 -7.24 4.35 -7.62
C ARG A 200 -7.34 5.30 -8.82
N ILE A 201 -8.03 6.40 -8.62
CA ILE A 201 -8.09 7.47 -9.61
C ILE A 201 -7.43 8.69 -9.00
N GLY A 202 -6.40 9.22 -9.67
CA GLY A 202 -5.77 10.48 -9.35
C GLY A 202 -6.56 11.66 -9.97
N THR A 203 -6.49 12.83 -9.35
CA THR A 203 -7.12 14.07 -9.84
C THR A 203 -6.09 15.17 -9.97
#